data_3121a341d02d2b15f04b64c4ab226cc8
#
_entry.id   3121a341d02d2b15f04b64c4ab226cc8
#
_cell.length_a   1.000
_cell.length_b   1.000
_cell.length_c   1.000
_cell.angle_alpha   90.00
_cell.angle_beta   90.00
_cell.angle_gamma   90.00
#
_symmetry.space_group_name_H-M   'P 1'
#
loop_
_entity.id
_entity.type
_entity.pdbx_description
1 polymer ?
#
loop_
_entity_poly.entity_id
_entity_poly.type
_entity_poly.pdbx_seq_one_letter_code
_entity_poly.pdbx_strand_id
1 'polypeptide(L)'
;SDSYQHADINSIQGGTLKLASLGTYDSMNPFIVKGRSAYGIRNYIFESLLSRNYSEPFSLYGLLAEKIIYPEYRKWIEFHINKNARFSDGNKINPSDILFSFNQLREFGRPNHRNYYSRVKKVTITSDSSIKFLINDDDDDRELILILGLMPILPEHIYGNGQFLEANLDVPIGSGPYTVHKIDQGKNITYIKDPNYWAQDLSIN
;
A
#
# COMPACT_ATOMS: atom_id res chain seq x y z
N SER A 1 7.20 -24.70 -0.22
CA SER A 1 6.34 -23.81 0.57
C SER A 1 7.18 -23.32 1.74
N ASP A 2 7.80 -22.20 1.59
CA ASP A 2 8.61 -21.64 2.64
C ASP A 2 7.71 -20.84 3.56
N SER A 3 7.32 -21.48 4.68
CA SER A 3 6.67 -20.78 5.79
C SER A 3 7.66 -19.78 6.37
N TYR A 4 7.21 -18.56 6.68
CA TYR A 4 8.02 -17.56 7.36
C TYR A 4 8.60 -18.18 8.65
N GLN A 5 9.92 -18.07 8.87
CA GLN A 5 10.62 -18.60 10.04
C GLN A 5 10.10 -18.06 11.38
N HIS A 6 9.25 -17.03 11.37
CA HIS A 6 8.67 -16.39 12.55
C HIS A 6 7.21 -16.76 12.81
N ALA A 7 6.56 -17.50 11.92
CA ALA A 7 5.21 -17.99 12.15
C ALA A 7 5.29 -19.36 12.83
N ASP A 8 5.00 -19.42 14.12
CA ASP A 8 4.78 -20.70 14.79
C ASP A 8 3.48 -21.29 14.24
N ILE A 9 3.60 -22.42 13.55
CA ILE A 9 2.45 -23.17 12.97
C ILE A 9 1.43 -23.59 14.03
N ASN A 10 1.84 -23.63 15.30
CA ASN A 10 1.00 -23.97 16.44
C ASN A 10 0.45 -22.72 17.16
N SER A 11 0.72 -21.51 16.67
CA SER A 11 0.24 -20.30 17.31
C SER A 11 -1.29 -20.22 17.26
N ILE A 12 -1.88 -19.93 18.41
CA ILE A 12 -3.34 -19.66 18.50
C ILE A 12 -3.62 -18.34 17.80
N GLN A 13 -4.41 -18.41 16.74
CA GLN A 13 -4.84 -17.20 16.04
C GLN A 13 -5.93 -16.48 16.84
N GLY A 14 -5.80 -15.15 16.93
CA GLY A 14 -6.78 -14.28 17.57
C GLY A 14 -6.23 -13.50 18.76
N GLY A 15 -7.14 -13.00 19.59
CA GLY A 15 -6.80 -12.16 20.74
C GLY A 15 -6.76 -10.68 20.42
N THR A 16 -6.33 -9.87 21.41
CA THR A 16 -6.26 -8.40 21.32
C THR A 16 -4.88 -7.94 21.69
N LEU A 17 -4.22 -7.22 20.79
CA LEU A 17 -2.98 -6.51 21.06
C LEU A 17 -3.27 -5.03 21.31
N LYS A 18 -2.81 -4.51 22.46
CA LYS A 18 -2.90 -3.08 22.80
C LYS A 18 -1.52 -2.44 22.66
N LEU A 19 -1.43 -1.44 21.81
CA LEU A 19 -0.21 -0.66 21.58
C LEU A 19 -0.41 0.76 22.06
N ALA A 20 0.61 1.33 22.68
CA ALA A 20 0.64 2.74 23.05
C ALA A 20 1.39 3.55 22.00
N SER A 21 0.84 4.72 21.67
CA SER A 21 1.50 5.70 20.80
C SER A 21 1.48 7.08 21.47
N LEU A 22 2.58 7.81 21.40
CA LEU A 22 2.68 9.15 21.95
C LEU A 22 1.96 10.18 21.06
N GLY A 23 1.19 11.05 21.69
CA GLY A 23 0.46 12.13 21.02
C GLY A 23 -0.98 11.76 20.71
N THR A 24 -1.57 12.54 19.81
CA THR A 24 -2.96 12.38 19.35
C THR A 24 -3.02 12.36 17.83
N TYR A 25 -4.19 12.11 17.27
CA TYR A 25 -4.44 12.14 15.84
C TYR A 25 -5.72 12.92 15.52
N ASP A 26 -5.76 13.51 14.34
CA ASP A 26 -6.89 14.28 13.81
C ASP A 26 -7.18 13.92 12.32
N SER A 27 -6.50 12.90 11.81
CA SER A 27 -6.64 12.47 10.41
C SER A 27 -6.52 10.95 10.30
N MET A 28 -7.21 10.39 9.32
CA MET A 28 -7.02 9.01 8.83
C MET A 28 -6.19 8.94 7.54
N ASN A 29 -5.65 10.07 7.07
CA ASN A 29 -4.83 10.12 5.87
C ASN A 29 -3.33 10.22 6.20
N PRO A 30 -2.55 9.12 6.07
CA PRO A 30 -1.13 9.13 6.37
C PRO A 30 -0.24 9.66 5.22
N PHE A 31 -0.83 9.97 4.06
CA PHE A 31 -0.09 10.22 2.83
C PHE A 31 0.19 11.69 2.55
N ILE A 32 -0.54 12.60 3.19
CA ILE A 32 -0.38 14.04 3.05
C ILE A 32 0.32 14.66 4.29
N VAL A 33 0.76 15.90 4.15
CA VAL A 33 1.41 16.63 5.26
C VAL A 33 0.38 17.20 6.25
N LYS A 34 -0.81 17.55 5.75
CA LYS A 34 -1.89 18.12 6.55
C LYS A 34 -2.43 17.08 7.55
N GLY A 35 -2.57 17.49 8.80
CA GLY A 35 -3.07 16.64 9.88
C GLY A 35 -2.03 15.68 10.45
N ARG A 36 -2.39 15.05 11.54
CA ARG A 36 -1.63 13.98 12.20
C ARG A 36 -2.39 12.67 12.06
N SER A 37 -1.88 11.78 11.23
CA SER A 37 -2.53 10.49 10.99
C SER A 37 -2.47 9.58 12.21
N ALA A 38 -3.55 8.82 12.43
CA ALA A 38 -3.59 7.76 13.43
C ALA A 38 -2.51 6.70 13.14
N TYR A 39 -1.94 6.16 14.22
CA TYR A 39 -0.94 5.07 14.13
C TYR A 39 -1.55 3.81 13.51
N GLY A 40 -0.81 3.16 12.65
CA GLY A 40 -1.20 1.88 12.05
C GLY A 40 -1.98 1.99 10.74
N ILE A 41 -2.62 3.13 10.42
CA ILE A 41 -3.42 3.27 9.19
C ILE A 41 -2.62 2.82 7.96
N ARG A 42 -1.41 3.35 7.77
CA ARG A 42 -0.58 3.04 6.60
C ARG A 42 -0.26 1.55 6.49
N ASN A 43 -0.01 0.89 7.62
CA ASN A 43 0.55 -0.46 7.64
C ASN A 43 -0.52 -1.56 7.70
N TYR A 44 -1.71 -1.25 8.24
CA TYR A 44 -2.77 -2.24 8.45
C TYR A 44 -3.87 -2.17 7.40
N ILE A 45 -4.12 -0.97 6.87
CA ILE A 45 -5.23 -0.71 5.95
C ILE A 45 -4.76 -0.70 4.49
N PHE A 46 -3.56 -0.18 4.20
CA PHE A 46 -3.09 0.00 2.83
C PHE A 46 -1.94 -0.95 2.50
N GLU A 47 -2.09 -1.65 1.41
CA GLU A 47 -1.05 -2.48 0.83
C GLU A 47 -0.34 -1.77 -0.34
N SER A 48 0.70 -2.41 -0.82
CA SER A 48 1.50 -2.00 -1.96
C SER A 48 1.62 -3.15 -2.97
N LEU A 49 2.17 -2.87 -4.14
CA LEU A 49 2.34 -3.88 -5.19
C LEU A 49 3.23 -5.05 -4.72
N LEU A 50 4.27 -4.73 -3.95
CA LEU A 50 5.18 -5.69 -3.35
C LEU A 50 5.18 -5.53 -1.83
N SER A 51 5.57 -6.59 -1.12
CA SER A 51 5.69 -6.64 0.34
C SER A 51 7.13 -6.88 0.76
N ARG A 52 7.54 -6.31 1.91
CA ARG A 52 8.81 -6.61 2.56
C ARG A 52 8.70 -7.88 3.40
N ASN A 53 9.71 -8.71 3.32
CA ASN A 53 9.94 -9.73 4.34
C ASN A 53 10.93 -9.18 5.38
N TYR A 54 10.50 -9.05 6.62
CA TYR A 54 11.34 -8.53 7.70
C TYR A 54 12.49 -9.45 8.07
N SER A 55 12.39 -10.75 7.72
CA SER A 55 13.47 -11.72 7.90
C SER A 55 14.56 -11.62 6.82
N GLU A 56 14.23 -10.98 5.69
CA GLU A 56 15.09 -10.85 4.52
C GLU A 56 15.13 -9.38 4.10
N PRO A 57 16.00 -8.55 4.69
CA PRO A 57 15.95 -7.08 4.59
C PRO A 57 16.02 -6.53 3.17
N PHE A 58 16.57 -7.31 2.23
CA PHE A 58 16.76 -6.90 0.83
C PHE A 58 15.84 -7.60 -0.16
N SER A 59 14.88 -8.40 0.33
CA SER A 59 13.92 -9.13 -0.50
C SER A 59 12.55 -8.47 -0.49
N LEU A 60 11.93 -8.38 -1.67
CA LEU A 60 10.53 -8.02 -1.86
C LEU A 60 9.79 -9.19 -2.48
N TYR A 61 8.58 -9.40 -2.02
CA TYR A 61 7.67 -10.44 -2.50
C TYR A 61 6.47 -9.82 -3.18
N GLY A 62 5.89 -10.53 -4.13
CA GLY A 62 4.62 -10.12 -4.74
C GLY A 62 3.51 -10.06 -3.68
N LEU A 63 2.67 -9.03 -3.77
CA LEU A 63 1.47 -8.86 -2.95
C LEU A 63 0.30 -8.49 -3.88
N LEU A 64 -0.04 -7.22 -4.06
CA LEU A 64 -1.04 -6.83 -5.06
C LEU A 64 -0.57 -7.12 -6.49
N ALA A 65 0.74 -7.16 -6.74
CA ALA A 65 1.32 -7.65 -7.99
C ALA A 65 1.74 -9.12 -7.85
N GLU A 66 1.22 -9.97 -8.74
CA GLU A 66 1.59 -11.39 -8.81
C GLU A 66 2.83 -11.62 -9.67
N LYS A 67 3.18 -10.65 -10.53
CA LYS A 67 4.33 -10.73 -11.43
C LYS A 67 4.89 -9.34 -11.69
N ILE A 68 6.21 -9.27 -11.80
CA ILE A 68 6.95 -8.08 -12.23
C ILE A 68 7.83 -8.41 -13.43
N ILE A 69 8.00 -7.45 -14.34
CA ILE A 69 8.90 -7.53 -15.50
C ILE A 69 9.72 -6.25 -15.54
N TYR A 70 11.03 -6.38 -15.59
CA TYR A 70 11.95 -5.26 -15.76
C TYR A 70 13.24 -5.72 -16.47
N PRO A 71 13.91 -4.86 -17.25
CA PRO A 71 15.18 -5.18 -17.89
C PRO A 71 16.32 -5.08 -16.87
N GLU A 72 17.47 -5.67 -17.23
CA GLU A 72 18.68 -5.63 -16.42
C GLU A 72 19.14 -4.18 -16.10
N TYR A 73 19.00 -3.28 -17.08
CA TYR A 73 19.34 -1.86 -16.95
C TYR A 73 18.30 -1.03 -16.17
N ARG A 74 17.18 -1.64 -15.72
CA ARG A 74 16.18 -1.08 -14.80
C ARG A 74 15.61 0.30 -15.16
N LYS A 75 15.52 0.62 -16.45
CA LYS A 75 14.91 1.88 -16.92
C LYS A 75 13.38 1.84 -17.00
N TRP A 76 12.78 0.69 -16.77
CA TRP A 76 11.33 0.53 -16.62
C TRP A 76 11.00 -0.69 -15.77
N ILE A 77 9.80 -0.69 -15.23
CA ILE A 77 9.20 -1.84 -14.56
C ILE A 77 7.72 -1.94 -14.92
N GLU A 78 7.24 -3.16 -15.11
CA GLU A 78 5.84 -3.48 -15.35
C GLU A 78 5.33 -4.41 -14.25
N PHE A 79 4.23 -4.02 -13.63
CA PHE A 79 3.53 -4.80 -12.61
C PHE A 79 2.28 -5.42 -13.19
N HIS A 80 2.08 -6.71 -12.94
CA HIS A 80 0.87 -7.45 -13.26
C HIS A 80 0.10 -7.69 -11.98
N ILE A 81 -1.14 -7.19 -11.92
CA ILE A 81 -1.98 -7.21 -10.72
C ILE A 81 -2.56 -8.60 -10.51
N ASN A 82 -2.55 -9.08 -9.27
CA ASN A 82 -3.20 -10.33 -8.90
C ASN A 82 -4.72 -10.21 -9.16
N LYS A 83 -5.25 -11.14 -9.92
CA LYS A 83 -6.68 -11.18 -10.31
C LYS A 83 -7.65 -11.23 -9.12
N ASN A 84 -7.18 -11.72 -7.97
CA ASN A 84 -7.97 -11.81 -6.75
C ASN A 84 -7.88 -10.56 -5.88
N ALA A 85 -6.94 -9.64 -6.15
CA ALA A 85 -6.74 -8.45 -5.34
C ALA A 85 -8.00 -7.57 -5.27
N ARG A 86 -8.40 -7.23 -4.04
CA ARG A 86 -9.61 -6.45 -3.73
C ARG A 86 -9.33 -5.46 -2.62
N PHE A 87 -10.05 -4.36 -2.66
CA PHE A 87 -10.20 -3.50 -1.50
C PHE A 87 -11.18 -4.12 -0.49
N SER A 88 -11.16 -3.63 0.76
CA SER A 88 -12.01 -4.12 1.84
C SER A 88 -13.52 -3.92 1.61
N ASP A 89 -13.90 -3.06 0.67
CA ASP A 89 -15.28 -2.87 0.21
C ASP A 89 -15.70 -3.85 -0.91
N GLY A 90 -14.80 -4.77 -1.30
CA GLY A 90 -15.02 -5.79 -2.33
C GLY A 90 -14.69 -5.35 -3.75
N ASN A 91 -14.43 -4.07 -4.00
CA ASN A 91 -14.06 -3.58 -5.32
C ASN A 91 -12.72 -4.15 -5.78
N LYS A 92 -12.66 -4.56 -7.05
CA LYS A 92 -11.43 -5.09 -7.65
C LYS A 92 -10.38 -4.00 -7.80
N ILE A 93 -9.13 -4.32 -7.51
CA ILE A 93 -8.01 -3.43 -7.77
C ILE A 93 -7.65 -3.50 -9.27
N ASN A 94 -7.59 -2.33 -9.90
CA ASN A 94 -7.33 -2.17 -11.32
C ASN A 94 -6.08 -1.32 -11.57
N PRO A 95 -5.49 -1.37 -12.77
CA PRO A 95 -4.37 -0.49 -13.13
C PRO A 95 -4.68 1.01 -12.98
N SER A 96 -5.96 1.42 -13.11
CA SER A 96 -6.38 2.81 -12.87
C SER A 96 -6.18 3.25 -11.42
N ASP A 97 -6.41 2.38 -10.43
CA ASP A 97 -6.16 2.68 -9.02
C ASP A 97 -4.66 2.92 -8.75
N ILE A 98 -3.79 2.15 -9.43
CA ILE A 98 -2.34 2.32 -9.33
C ILE A 98 -1.90 3.63 -9.97
N LEU A 99 -2.43 3.95 -11.16
CA LEU A 99 -2.15 5.21 -11.85
C LEU A 99 -2.65 6.41 -11.02
N PHE A 100 -3.84 6.30 -10.47
CA PHE A 100 -4.42 7.29 -9.56
C PHE A 100 -3.51 7.50 -8.34
N SER A 101 -3.16 6.42 -7.65
CA SER A 101 -2.28 6.47 -6.46
C SER A 101 -0.95 7.15 -6.76
N PHE A 102 -0.32 6.76 -7.87
CA PHE A 102 0.93 7.36 -8.32
C PHE A 102 0.80 8.88 -8.53
N ASN A 103 -0.24 9.31 -9.25
CA ASN A 103 -0.45 10.73 -9.54
C ASN A 103 -0.71 11.53 -8.27
N GLN A 104 -1.58 11.04 -7.36
CA GLN A 104 -1.87 11.71 -6.09
C GLN A 104 -0.64 11.83 -5.20
N LEU A 105 0.11 10.74 -5.05
CA LEU A 105 1.31 10.73 -4.21
C LEU A 105 2.44 11.56 -4.80
N ARG A 106 2.61 11.57 -6.12
CA ARG A 106 3.61 12.37 -6.83
C ARG A 106 3.34 13.87 -6.68
N GLU A 107 2.09 14.27 -6.77
CA GLU A 107 1.71 15.70 -6.77
C GLU A 107 1.48 16.24 -5.37
N PHE A 108 0.74 15.52 -4.55
CA PHE A 108 0.22 15.99 -3.26
C PHE A 108 0.74 15.21 -2.05
N GLY A 109 1.44 14.10 -2.27
CA GLY A 109 1.95 13.26 -1.21
C GLY A 109 3.00 13.94 -0.34
N ARG A 110 3.44 13.25 0.70
CA ARG A 110 4.54 13.70 1.55
C ARG A 110 5.81 13.93 0.71
N PRO A 111 6.76 14.77 1.18
CA PRO A 111 7.94 15.13 0.41
C PRO A 111 8.74 13.96 -0.15
N ASN A 112 8.85 12.85 0.58
CA ASN A 112 9.52 11.64 0.10
C ASN A 112 8.82 11.02 -1.12
N HIS A 113 7.49 10.93 -1.10
CA HIS A 113 6.72 10.43 -2.25
C HIS A 113 6.92 11.32 -3.48
N ARG A 114 6.78 12.62 -3.30
CA ARG A 114 6.98 13.59 -4.40
C ARG A 114 8.39 13.51 -4.97
N ASN A 115 9.41 13.39 -4.12
CA ASN A 115 10.81 13.28 -4.56
C ASN A 115 11.05 11.99 -5.36
N TYR A 116 10.65 10.84 -4.84
CA TYR A 116 10.87 9.56 -5.54
C TYR A 116 10.08 9.46 -6.84
N TYR A 117 8.80 9.82 -6.81
CA TYR A 117 7.92 9.63 -7.98
C TYR A 117 8.10 10.69 -9.06
N SER A 118 8.73 11.86 -8.77
CA SER A 118 9.14 12.82 -9.80
C SER A 118 10.17 12.25 -10.80
N ARG A 119 10.86 11.18 -10.41
CA ARG A 119 11.88 10.49 -11.21
C ARG A 119 11.29 9.52 -12.24
N VAL A 120 9.98 9.34 -12.24
CA VAL A 120 9.27 8.55 -13.24
C VAL A 120 8.89 9.44 -14.43
N LYS A 121 9.37 9.07 -15.62
CA LYS A 121 9.16 9.79 -16.88
C LYS A 121 7.72 9.62 -17.39
N LYS A 122 7.21 8.39 -17.32
CA LYS A 122 5.88 8.05 -17.87
C LYS A 122 5.30 6.83 -17.16
N VAL A 123 3.99 6.83 -16.95
CA VAL A 123 3.23 5.65 -16.53
C VAL A 123 2.20 5.32 -17.60
N THR A 124 2.05 4.04 -17.93
CA THR A 124 1.17 3.55 -18.99
C THR A 124 0.46 2.28 -18.54
N ILE A 125 -0.85 2.25 -18.63
CA ILE A 125 -1.63 1.02 -18.49
C ILE A 125 -1.40 0.19 -19.75
N THR A 126 -0.87 -1.01 -19.60
CA THR A 126 -0.46 -1.88 -20.73
C THR A 126 -1.50 -2.96 -21.03
N SER A 127 -2.35 -3.28 -20.06
CA SER A 127 -3.51 -4.17 -20.23
C SER A 127 -4.52 -3.94 -19.11
N ASP A 128 -5.62 -4.69 -19.10
CA ASP A 128 -6.65 -4.66 -18.06
C ASP A 128 -6.12 -5.07 -16.67
N SER A 129 -4.91 -5.65 -16.61
CA SER A 129 -4.28 -6.11 -15.36
C SER A 129 -2.84 -5.68 -15.20
N SER A 130 -2.30 -4.84 -16.07
CA SER A 130 -0.89 -4.45 -16.01
C SER A 130 -0.64 -2.97 -16.22
N ILE A 131 0.41 -2.47 -15.57
CA ILE A 131 0.83 -1.07 -15.61
C ILE A 131 2.35 -0.98 -15.63
N LYS A 132 2.88 -0.09 -16.47
CA LYS A 132 4.31 0.10 -16.72
C LYS A 132 4.75 1.49 -16.31
N PHE A 133 5.85 1.55 -15.58
CA PHE A 133 6.56 2.76 -15.18
C PHE A 133 7.86 2.89 -15.95
N LEU A 134 8.05 3.98 -16.66
CA LEU A 134 9.28 4.34 -17.34
C LEU A 134 10.04 5.34 -16.48
N ILE A 135 11.28 5.05 -16.15
CA ILE A 135 12.17 5.87 -15.34
C ILE A 135 12.87 6.92 -16.21
N ASN A 136 13.24 8.07 -15.64
CA ASN A 136 14.02 9.08 -16.34
C ASN A 136 15.36 8.51 -16.84
N ASP A 137 15.80 8.95 -18.00
CA ASP A 137 16.98 8.39 -18.67
C ASP A 137 18.28 8.63 -17.89
N ASP A 138 18.36 9.73 -17.16
CA ASP A 138 19.48 10.17 -16.33
C ASP A 138 19.45 9.59 -14.89
N ASP A 139 18.42 8.84 -14.55
CA ASP A 139 18.29 8.25 -13.23
C ASP A 139 18.96 6.88 -13.17
N ASP A 140 20.00 6.76 -12.34
CA ASP A 140 20.77 5.52 -12.14
C ASP A 140 20.44 4.81 -10.81
N ASP A 141 19.43 5.27 -10.06
CA ASP A 141 19.05 4.66 -8.79
C ASP A 141 18.32 3.32 -9.01
N ARG A 142 19.03 2.27 -8.69
CA ARG A 142 18.52 0.89 -8.80
C ARG A 142 17.42 0.57 -7.80
N GLU A 143 17.31 1.35 -6.72
CA GLU A 143 16.29 1.17 -5.69
C GLU A 143 14.93 1.75 -6.08
N LEU A 144 14.87 2.66 -7.05
CA LEU A 144 13.62 3.31 -7.46
C LEU A 144 12.55 2.28 -7.86
N ILE A 145 12.93 1.20 -8.53
CA ILE A 145 12.03 0.09 -8.88
C ILE A 145 11.41 -0.54 -7.62
N LEU A 146 12.21 -0.74 -6.57
CA LEU A 146 11.75 -1.31 -5.30
C LEU A 146 10.82 -0.31 -4.57
N ILE A 147 11.16 0.96 -4.63
CA ILE A 147 10.34 2.04 -4.05
C ILE A 147 8.97 2.12 -4.73
N LEU A 148 8.92 1.99 -6.06
CA LEU A 148 7.66 1.90 -6.80
C LEU A 148 6.84 0.68 -6.40
N GLY A 149 7.49 -0.46 -6.18
CA GLY A 149 6.83 -1.66 -5.66
C GLY A 149 6.21 -1.49 -4.27
N LEU A 150 6.77 -0.60 -3.44
CA LEU A 150 6.29 -0.30 -2.09
C LEU A 150 5.31 0.89 -2.04
N MET A 151 4.91 1.42 -3.18
CA MET A 151 3.92 2.49 -3.27
C MET A 151 2.57 2.01 -2.72
N PRO A 152 1.94 2.76 -1.78
CA PRO A 152 0.60 2.42 -1.31
C PRO A 152 -0.43 2.57 -2.42
N ILE A 153 -1.34 1.62 -2.53
CA ILE A 153 -2.41 1.65 -3.52
C ILE A 153 -3.71 2.11 -2.87
N LEU A 154 -4.30 3.11 -3.47
CA LEU A 154 -5.50 3.82 -3.01
C LEU A 154 -6.66 3.55 -3.97
N PRO A 155 -7.88 3.26 -3.46
CA PRO A 155 -9.06 3.15 -4.31
C PRO A 155 -9.43 4.51 -4.91
N GLU A 156 -9.39 4.62 -6.24
CA GLU A 156 -9.75 5.85 -6.95
C GLU A 156 -11.21 6.26 -6.68
N HIS A 157 -12.13 5.29 -6.57
CA HIS A 157 -13.54 5.54 -6.29
C HIS A 157 -13.83 6.15 -4.92
N ILE A 158 -12.88 6.04 -3.97
CA ILE A 158 -12.97 6.65 -2.63
C ILE A 158 -12.21 7.97 -2.59
N TYR A 159 -10.96 7.99 -3.06
CA TYR A 159 -10.04 9.12 -2.90
C TYR A 159 -10.02 10.08 -4.09
N GLY A 160 -10.79 9.79 -5.13
CA GLY A 160 -11.01 10.70 -6.26
C GLY A 160 -11.73 11.99 -5.85
N ASN A 161 -11.93 12.90 -6.81
CA ASN A 161 -12.68 14.14 -6.62
C ASN A 161 -12.19 15.02 -5.44
N GLY A 162 -10.87 15.02 -5.18
CA GLY A 162 -10.26 15.83 -4.14
C GLY A 162 -10.23 15.21 -2.74
N GLN A 163 -10.86 14.07 -2.51
CA GLN A 163 -10.90 13.39 -1.20
C GLN A 163 -9.50 13.00 -0.69
N PHE A 164 -8.55 12.76 -1.59
CA PHE A 164 -7.16 12.49 -1.20
C PHE A 164 -6.53 13.65 -0.39
N LEU A 165 -6.96 14.88 -0.60
CA LEU A 165 -6.41 16.06 0.08
C LEU A 165 -7.02 16.32 1.45
N GLU A 166 -8.04 15.55 1.84
CA GLU A 166 -8.73 15.75 3.10
C GLU A 166 -7.99 15.10 4.27
N ALA A 167 -7.87 15.86 5.34
CA ALA A 167 -7.35 15.42 6.62
C ALA A 167 -8.53 15.33 7.60
N ASN A 168 -9.29 14.25 7.53
CA ASN A 168 -10.49 14.02 8.33
C ASN A 168 -10.41 12.66 9.05
N LEU A 169 -11.46 12.30 9.75
CA LEU A 169 -11.60 11.04 10.49
C LEU A 169 -12.50 10.03 9.78
N ASP A 170 -12.75 10.20 8.48
CA ASP A 170 -13.48 9.22 7.69
C ASP A 170 -12.75 7.88 7.69
N VAL A 171 -13.51 6.81 7.80
CA VAL A 171 -12.94 5.46 7.84
C VAL A 171 -12.26 5.15 6.51
N PRO A 172 -10.94 4.91 6.52
CA PRO A 172 -10.21 4.65 5.29
C PRO A 172 -10.55 3.27 4.72
N ILE A 173 -10.64 3.19 3.40
CA ILE A 173 -10.77 1.96 2.63
C ILE A 173 -9.42 1.68 1.97
N GLY A 174 -8.90 0.48 2.18
CA GLY A 174 -7.69 -0.03 1.56
C GLY A 174 -7.83 -1.51 1.26
N SER A 175 -6.75 -2.18 0.95
CA SER A 175 -6.72 -3.61 0.62
C SER A 175 -6.08 -4.49 1.71
N GLY A 176 -5.66 -3.87 2.81
CA GLY A 176 -4.92 -4.54 3.87
C GLY A 176 -5.75 -5.51 4.72
N PRO A 177 -5.08 -6.32 5.55
CA PRO A 177 -5.70 -7.38 6.34
C PRO A 177 -6.55 -6.89 7.51
N TYR A 178 -6.56 -5.58 7.80
CA TYR A 178 -7.34 -4.99 8.87
C TYR A 178 -8.21 -3.84 8.36
N THR A 179 -9.32 -3.63 9.04
CA THR A 179 -10.21 -2.47 8.86
C THR A 179 -10.34 -1.68 10.17
N VAL A 180 -10.70 -0.41 10.07
CA VAL A 180 -10.99 0.40 11.27
C VAL A 180 -12.36 0.03 11.79
N HIS A 181 -12.42 -0.45 13.03
CA HIS A 181 -13.64 -0.83 13.70
C HIS A 181 -14.25 0.33 14.52
N LYS A 182 -13.39 1.05 15.23
CA LYS A 182 -13.84 2.14 16.11
C LYS A 182 -12.79 3.24 16.19
N ILE A 183 -13.29 4.47 16.14
CA ILE A 183 -12.52 5.70 16.35
C ILE A 183 -13.02 6.36 17.63
N ASP A 184 -12.12 6.53 18.60
CA ASP A 184 -12.34 7.35 19.79
C ASP A 184 -11.28 8.46 19.75
N GLN A 185 -11.65 9.58 19.12
CA GLN A 185 -10.72 10.65 18.79
C GLN A 185 -9.96 11.15 20.01
N GLY A 186 -8.64 11.25 19.86
CA GLY A 186 -7.74 11.69 20.93
C GLY A 186 -7.47 10.65 22.03
N LYS A 187 -8.07 9.46 21.95
CA LYS A 187 -7.88 8.38 22.94
C LYS A 187 -7.34 7.10 22.31
N ASN A 188 -8.10 6.49 21.41
CA ASN A 188 -7.70 5.25 20.78
C ASN A 188 -8.35 5.05 19.40
N ILE A 189 -7.78 4.12 18.63
CA ILE A 189 -8.35 3.57 17.42
C ILE A 189 -8.29 2.05 17.53
N THR A 190 -9.36 1.39 17.10
CA THR A 190 -9.44 -0.07 17.11
C THR A 190 -9.50 -0.58 15.69
N TYR A 191 -8.59 -1.50 15.38
CA TYR A 191 -8.57 -2.26 14.13
C TYR A 191 -9.09 -3.67 14.39
N ILE A 192 -9.78 -4.24 13.40
CA ILE A 192 -10.17 -5.64 13.41
C ILE A 192 -9.66 -6.31 12.15
N LYS A 193 -9.31 -7.58 12.25
CA LYS A 193 -8.95 -8.40 11.08
C LYS A 193 -10.16 -8.47 10.13
N ASP A 194 -9.93 -8.20 8.86
CA ASP A 194 -10.97 -8.30 7.84
C ASP A 194 -11.26 -9.78 7.54
N PRO A 195 -12.47 -10.28 7.83
CA PRO A 195 -12.82 -11.68 7.54
C PRO A 195 -12.90 -11.96 6.03
N ASN A 196 -12.99 -10.93 5.20
CA ASN A 196 -13.06 -11.04 3.75
C ASN A 196 -11.76 -10.61 3.06
N TYR A 197 -10.66 -10.54 3.82
CA TYR A 197 -9.38 -10.14 3.27
C TYR A 197 -9.00 -11.01 2.05
N TRP A 198 -8.71 -10.38 0.94
CA TRP A 198 -8.51 -11.03 -0.36
C TRP A 198 -7.34 -12.03 -0.39
N ALA A 199 -6.37 -11.87 0.48
CA ALA A 199 -5.11 -12.64 0.52
C ALA A 199 -5.01 -13.58 1.74
N GLN A 200 -6.14 -14.05 2.28
CA GLN A 200 -6.16 -14.92 3.46
C GLN A 200 -5.32 -16.20 3.30
N ASP A 201 -5.27 -16.73 2.08
CA ASP A 201 -4.55 -17.97 1.75
C ASP A 201 -3.09 -17.73 1.31
N LEU A 202 -2.65 -16.49 1.23
CA LEU A 202 -1.26 -16.19 0.95
C LEU A 202 -0.44 -16.40 2.23
N SER A 203 0.68 -17.11 2.11
CA SER A 203 1.59 -17.46 3.23
C SER A 203 2.29 -16.26 3.88
N ILE A 204 1.83 -15.05 3.63
CA ILE A 204 2.35 -13.77 4.15
C ILE A 204 1.60 -13.26 5.38
N ASN A 205 0.64 -14.00 5.89
CA ASN A 205 -0.17 -13.65 7.07
C ASN A 205 0.26 -14.41 8.32
#